data_a620ad5a7f46cf5283f71eac3ea0ca21
#
_entry.id   a620ad5a7f46cf5283f71eac3ea0ca21
#
_cell.length_a   1.000
_cell.length_b   1.000
_cell.length_c   1.000
_cell.angle_alpha   90.00
_cell.angle_beta   90.00
_cell.angle_gamma   90.00
#
_symmetry.space_group_name_H-M   'P 1'
#
loop_
_entity.id
_entity.type
_entity.pdbx_description
1 polymer ?
#
loop_
_entity_poly.entity_id
_entity_poly.type
_entity_poly.pdbx_seq_one_letter_code
_entity_poly.pdbx_strand_id
1 'polypeptide(L)'
;LPLLGPSALIREAMVLLAERRGIVVVTDETCHVLGVVTTGDFTRLMERSADPLGTPVRSVMTPSPRLAHASELGSAVVHRMQQHSIVAMPVLDETERVVGVVHLHDLMRAGCG
;
A
#
# COMPACT_ATOMS: atom_id res chain seq x y z
N LEU A 1 -1.65 -2.60 11.22
CA LEU A 1 -1.37 -1.93 9.94
C LEU A 1 -0.11 -2.51 9.29
N PRO A 2 -0.10 -2.72 7.97
CA PRO A 2 1.06 -3.25 7.25
C PRO A 2 2.09 -2.17 6.94
N LEU A 3 2.75 -1.63 7.94
CA LEU A 3 3.69 -0.52 7.81
C LEU A 3 5.14 -0.99 7.96
N LEU A 4 6.03 -0.45 7.13
CA LEU A 4 7.47 -0.65 7.22
C LEU A 4 8.20 0.67 6.98
N GLY A 5 9.37 0.83 7.59
CA GLY A 5 10.27 1.93 7.27
C GLY A 5 11.01 1.68 5.95
N PRO A 6 11.62 2.73 5.36
CA PRO A 6 12.23 2.63 4.02
C PRO A 6 13.47 1.73 3.95
N SER A 7 14.16 1.50 5.06
CA SER A 7 15.33 0.62 5.10
C SER A 7 14.99 -0.84 5.38
N ALA A 8 13.73 -1.16 5.64
CA ALA A 8 13.30 -2.56 5.80
C ALA A 8 13.56 -3.32 4.50
N LEU A 9 13.78 -4.63 4.63
CA LEU A 9 14.08 -5.48 3.49
C LEU A 9 12.81 -6.11 2.93
N ILE A 10 12.86 -6.47 1.67
CA ILE A 10 11.73 -7.14 0.99
C ILE A 10 11.33 -8.43 1.71
N ARG A 11 12.25 -9.15 2.35
CA ARG A 11 11.87 -10.35 3.14
C ARG A 11 10.87 -10.02 4.24
N GLU A 12 10.97 -8.83 4.85
CA GLU A 12 10.01 -8.39 5.87
C GLU A 12 8.67 -8.02 5.23
N ALA A 13 8.73 -7.37 4.06
CA ALA A 13 7.53 -7.01 3.31
C ALA A 13 6.76 -8.25 2.84
N MET A 14 7.46 -9.31 2.48
CA MET A 14 6.85 -10.55 1.98
C MET A 14 5.86 -11.14 2.98
N VAL A 15 6.22 -11.15 4.26
CA VAL A 15 5.34 -11.66 5.32
C VAL A 15 4.09 -10.80 5.43
N LEU A 16 4.26 -9.47 5.43
CA LEU A 16 3.14 -8.54 5.52
C LEU A 16 2.23 -8.59 4.29
N LEU A 17 2.79 -8.77 3.08
CA LEU A 17 2.00 -8.91 1.87
C LEU A 17 1.05 -10.12 1.97
N ALA A 18 1.55 -11.24 2.50
CA ALA A 18 0.75 -12.44 2.66
C ALA A 18 -0.35 -12.26 3.73
N GLU A 19 -0.02 -11.60 4.84
CA GLU A 19 -0.95 -11.40 5.96
C GLU A 19 -1.96 -10.28 5.72
N ARG A 20 -1.59 -9.26 4.94
CA ARG A 20 -2.35 -8.02 4.79
C ARG A 20 -2.88 -7.79 3.38
N ARG A 21 -3.16 -8.89 2.67
CA ARG A 21 -3.88 -8.86 1.41
C ARG A 21 -3.18 -8.06 0.31
N GLY A 22 -1.87 -8.19 0.24
CA GLY A 22 -1.11 -7.78 -0.93
C GLY A 22 -0.67 -6.33 -0.98
N ILE A 23 -0.69 -5.60 0.13
CA ILE A 23 -0.16 -4.24 0.20
C ILE A 23 0.65 -4.02 1.47
N VAL A 24 1.79 -3.34 1.32
CA VAL A 24 2.59 -2.83 2.44
C VAL A 24 2.80 -1.34 2.22
N VAL A 25 2.60 -0.54 3.25
CA VAL A 25 2.80 0.91 3.20
C VAL A 25 4.17 1.23 3.78
N VAL A 26 4.98 1.95 3.01
CA VAL A 26 6.30 2.40 3.46
C VAL A 26 6.15 3.82 4.00
N THR A 27 6.52 4.02 5.26
CA THR A 27 6.33 5.28 5.97
C THR A 27 7.63 5.80 6.55
N ASP A 28 7.68 7.11 6.82
CA ASP A 28 8.72 7.71 7.62
C ASP A 28 8.43 7.52 9.12
N GLU A 29 9.26 8.11 9.97
CA GLU A 29 9.15 7.98 11.43
C GLU A 29 7.88 8.59 12.01
N THR A 30 7.22 9.47 11.27
CA THR A 30 5.99 10.14 11.71
C THR A 30 4.75 9.63 11.00
N CYS A 31 4.82 8.45 10.41
CA CYS A 31 3.70 7.76 9.72
C CYS A 31 3.20 8.48 8.46
N HIS A 32 4.04 9.30 7.83
CA HIS A 32 3.73 9.84 6.49
C HIS A 32 4.10 8.83 5.42
N VAL A 33 3.28 8.71 4.39
CA VAL A 33 3.49 7.73 3.32
C VAL A 33 4.65 8.15 2.42
N LEU A 34 5.62 7.26 2.27
CA LEU A 34 6.71 7.41 1.29
C LEU A 34 6.39 6.64 0.01
N GLY A 35 5.72 5.50 0.12
CA GLY A 35 5.38 4.66 -1.00
C GLY A 35 4.59 3.44 -0.57
N VAL A 36 4.28 2.58 -1.54
CA VAL A 36 3.65 1.29 -1.28
C VAL A 36 4.39 0.19 -2.03
N VAL A 37 4.37 -1.01 -1.47
CA VAL A 37 4.83 -2.22 -2.14
C VAL A 37 3.63 -3.14 -2.28
N THR A 38 3.33 -3.53 -3.51
CA THR A 38 2.23 -4.44 -3.80
C THR A 38 2.77 -5.79 -4.27
N THR A 39 1.89 -6.78 -4.37
CA THR A 39 2.24 -8.08 -4.91
C THR A 39 2.85 -7.95 -6.31
N GLY A 40 2.34 -7.03 -7.14
CA GLY A 40 2.90 -6.76 -8.47
C GLY A 40 4.33 -6.24 -8.43
N ASP A 41 4.63 -5.33 -7.51
CA ASP A 41 5.99 -4.82 -7.32
C ASP A 41 6.95 -5.94 -6.93
N PHE A 42 6.50 -6.80 -6.00
CA PHE A 42 7.27 -7.95 -5.55
C PHE A 42 7.54 -8.93 -6.69
N THR A 43 6.52 -9.24 -7.47
CA THR A 43 6.64 -10.16 -8.62
C THR A 43 7.65 -9.64 -9.65
N ARG A 44 7.58 -8.34 -9.98
CA ARG A 44 8.52 -7.73 -10.91
C ARG A 44 9.95 -7.76 -10.38
N LEU A 45 10.13 -7.56 -9.08
CA LEU A 45 11.45 -7.64 -8.45
C LEU A 45 12.03 -9.06 -8.56
N MET A 46 11.22 -10.08 -8.31
CA MET A 46 11.65 -11.48 -8.40
C MET A 46 12.14 -11.83 -9.79
N GLU A 47 11.59 -11.23 -10.82
CA GLU A 47 11.98 -11.50 -12.21
C GLU A 47 13.31 -10.86 -12.60
N ARG A 48 13.71 -9.77 -11.94
CA ARG A 48 14.87 -8.97 -12.37
C ARG A 48 16.04 -8.91 -11.40
N SER A 49 15.86 -9.38 -10.17
CA SER A 49 16.90 -9.26 -9.14
C SER A 49 17.51 -10.60 -8.80
N ALA A 50 18.83 -10.62 -8.60
CA ALA A 50 19.53 -11.82 -8.13
C ALA A 50 19.35 -12.04 -6.62
N ASP A 51 19.07 -10.96 -5.86
CA ASP A 51 18.84 -11.04 -4.42
C ASP A 51 17.61 -10.20 -4.04
N PRO A 52 16.40 -10.64 -4.41
CA PRO A 52 15.21 -9.84 -4.13
C PRO A 52 14.92 -9.67 -2.64
N LEU A 53 15.13 -10.72 -1.83
CA LEU A 53 14.79 -10.68 -0.41
C LEU A 53 15.70 -9.75 0.39
N GLY A 54 16.92 -9.55 -0.07
CA GLY A 54 17.88 -8.62 0.56
C GLY A 54 17.77 -7.18 0.07
N THR A 55 16.81 -6.87 -0.79
CA THR A 55 16.64 -5.54 -1.36
C THR A 55 15.83 -4.65 -0.39
N PRO A 56 16.26 -3.40 -0.12
CA PRO A 56 15.47 -2.48 0.69
C PRO A 56 14.15 -2.10 0.01
N VAL A 57 13.08 -1.97 0.79
CA VAL A 57 11.76 -1.64 0.24
C VAL A 57 11.74 -0.29 -0.49
N ARG A 58 12.56 0.68 -0.07
CA ARG A 58 12.64 1.99 -0.75
C ARG A 58 13.06 1.88 -2.21
N SER A 59 13.81 0.83 -2.55
CA SER A 59 14.27 0.61 -3.94
C SER A 59 13.21 -0.01 -4.83
N VAL A 60 12.14 -0.54 -4.25
CA VAL A 60 11.12 -1.33 -4.94
C VAL A 60 9.76 -0.64 -4.92
N MET A 61 9.48 0.12 -3.87
CA MET A 61 8.18 0.76 -3.65
C MET A 61 7.78 1.65 -4.83
N THR A 62 6.47 1.76 -5.04
CA THR A 62 5.89 2.79 -5.88
C THR A 62 5.81 4.06 -5.04
N PRO A 63 6.57 5.12 -5.38
CA PRO A 63 6.55 6.36 -4.60
C PRO A 63 5.28 7.16 -4.89
N SER A 64 4.93 8.04 -3.95
CA SER A 64 3.77 8.93 -4.11
C SER A 64 2.52 8.21 -4.59
N PRO A 65 2.08 7.16 -3.86
CA PRO A 65 0.93 6.38 -4.30
C PRO A 65 -0.36 7.20 -4.17
N ARG A 66 -1.42 6.74 -4.81
CA ARG A 66 -2.73 7.32 -4.61
C ARG A 66 -3.22 7.00 -3.21
N LEU A 67 -3.91 7.96 -2.61
CA LEU A 67 -4.31 7.91 -1.20
C LEU A 67 -5.79 8.24 -1.07
N ALA A 68 -6.38 7.76 0.02
CA ALA A 68 -7.69 8.20 0.47
C ALA A 68 -7.54 8.94 1.80
N HIS A 69 -8.48 9.79 2.11
CA HIS A 69 -8.61 10.40 3.43
C HIS A 69 -9.78 9.79 4.17
N ALA A 70 -9.64 9.62 5.48
CA ALA A 70 -10.66 8.98 6.31
C ALA A 70 -12.03 9.66 6.21
N SER A 71 -12.05 10.97 5.90
CA SER A 71 -13.27 11.75 5.77
C SER A 71 -13.99 11.61 4.42
N GLU A 72 -13.37 10.95 3.44
CA GLU A 72 -13.98 10.83 2.11
C GLU A 72 -15.14 9.84 2.09
N LEU A 73 -16.11 10.08 1.19
CA LEU A 73 -17.20 9.14 0.95
C LEU A 73 -16.67 7.87 0.29
N GLY A 74 -17.16 6.71 0.75
CA GLY A 74 -16.75 5.42 0.21
C GLY A 74 -16.97 5.29 -1.29
N SER A 75 -18.09 5.82 -1.81
CA SER A 75 -18.38 5.76 -3.26
C SER A 75 -17.37 6.54 -4.09
N ALA A 76 -16.89 7.69 -3.59
CA ALA A 76 -15.86 8.48 -4.26
C ALA A 76 -14.53 7.73 -4.28
N VAL A 77 -14.20 7.07 -3.19
CA VAL A 77 -12.97 6.25 -3.08
C VAL A 77 -13.03 5.07 -4.04
N VAL A 78 -14.15 4.34 -4.08
CA VAL A 78 -14.36 3.23 -5.02
C VAL A 78 -14.17 3.70 -6.47
N HIS A 79 -14.80 4.81 -6.83
CA HIS A 79 -14.70 5.36 -8.19
C HIS A 79 -13.23 5.62 -8.56
N ARG A 80 -12.47 6.25 -7.66
CA ARG A 80 -11.05 6.54 -7.90
C ARG A 80 -10.22 5.28 -8.02
N MET A 81 -10.49 4.28 -7.18
CA MET A 81 -9.78 3.00 -7.24
C MET A 81 -10.06 2.27 -8.56
N GLN A 82 -11.31 2.23 -8.99
CA GLN A 82 -11.68 1.60 -10.25
C GLN A 82 -11.10 2.35 -11.46
N GLN A 83 -11.13 3.67 -11.42
CA GLN A 83 -10.59 4.51 -12.49
C GLN A 83 -9.09 4.26 -12.71
N HIS A 84 -8.34 3.97 -11.66
CA HIS A 84 -6.90 3.77 -11.72
C HIS A 84 -6.47 2.31 -11.56
N SER A 85 -7.41 1.37 -11.60
CA SER A 85 -7.15 -0.06 -11.46
C SER A 85 -6.38 -0.41 -10.18
N ILE A 86 -6.79 0.23 -9.07
CA ILE A 86 -6.19 0.04 -7.75
C ILE A 86 -7.13 -0.83 -6.91
N VAL A 87 -6.59 -1.85 -6.24
CA VAL A 87 -7.37 -2.75 -5.39
C VAL A 87 -7.17 -2.52 -3.89
N ALA A 88 -6.13 -1.82 -3.51
CA ALA A 88 -5.85 -1.43 -2.13
C ALA A 88 -5.12 -0.09 -2.09
N MET A 89 -5.37 0.70 -1.06
CA MET A 89 -4.87 2.08 -1.00
C MET A 89 -4.74 2.54 0.44
N PRO A 90 -3.66 3.26 0.80
CA PRO A 90 -3.53 3.81 2.15
C PRO A 90 -4.60 4.87 2.44
N VAL A 91 -5.01 4.94 3.70
CA VAL A 91 -5.95 5.95 4.20
C VAL A 91 -5.23 6.84 5.20
N LEU A 92 -5.38 8.14 5.04
CA LEU A 92 -4.75 9.14 5.91
C LEU A 92 -5.81 9.85 6.76
N ASP A 93 -5.38 10.34 7.93
CA ASP A 93 -6.18 11.25 8.75
C ASP A 93 -5.97 12.72 8.33
N GLU A 94 -6.53 13.65 9.08
CA GLU A 94 -6.39 15.08 8.80
C GLU A 94 -4.97 15.63 8.98
N THR A 95 -4.10 14.88 9.66
CA THR A 95 -2.69 15.26 9.82
C THR A 95 -1.77 14.58 8.79
N GLU A 96 -2.38 13.94 7.76
CA GLU A 96 -1.68 13.25 6.69
C GLU A 96 -0.89 12.01 7.17
N ARG A 97 -1.29 11.42 8.28
CA ARG A 97 -0.70 10.19 8.81
C ARG A 97 -1.55 8.99 8.44
N VAL A 98 -0.89 7.87 8.15
CA VAL A 98 -1.58 6.62 7.80
C VAL A 98 -2.38 6.11 9.00
N VAL A 99 -3.67 5.90 8.80
CA VAL A 99 -4.57 5.31 9.81
C VAL A 99 -5.15 3.98 9.36
N GLY A 100 -4.98 3.60 8.11
CA GLY A 100 -5.48 2.34 7.62
C GLY A 100 -5.16 2.09 6.16
N VAL A 101 -5.74 1.01 5.67
CA VAL A 101 -5.71 0.64 4.25
C VAL A 101 -7.13 0.24 3.86
N VAL A 102 -7.61 0.74 2.73
CA VAL A 102 -8.89 0.29 2.18
C VAL A 102 -8.64 -0.71 1.06
N HIS A 103 -9.50 -1.71 0.98
CA HIS A 103 -9.52 -2.69 -0.10
C HIS A 103 -10.81 -2.52 -0.88
N LEU A 104 -10.70 -2.48 -2.21
CA LEU A 104 -11.83 -2.25 -3.09
C LEU A 104 -12.99 -3.22 -2.82
N HIS A 105 -12.68 -4.51 -2.65
CA HIS A 105 -13.68 -5.52 -2.38
C HIS A 105 -14.47 -5.25 -1.09
N ASP A 106 -13.79 -4.78 -0.04
CA ASP A 106 -14.47 -4.49 1.22
C ASP A 106 -15.42 -3.32 1.08
N LEU A 107 -15.01 -2.26 0.35
CA LEU A 107 -15.87 -1.12 0.09
C LEU A 107 -17.10 -1.51 -0.73
N MET A 108 -16.91 -2.33 -1.74
CA MET A 108 -18.03 -2.79 -2.59
C MET A 108 -19.02 -3.65 -1.80
N ARG A 109 -18.52 -4.55 -0.94
CA ARG A 109 -19.38 -5.36 -0.06
C ARG A 109 -20.15 -4.53 0.94
N ALA A 110 -19.59 -3.39 1.36
CA ALA A 110 -20.27 -2.45 2.26
C ALA A 110 -21.28 -1.55 1.53
N GLY A 111 -21.48 -1.74 0.22
CA GLY A 111 -22.44 -0.97 -0.56
C GLY A 111 -21.93 0.36 -1.06
N CYS A 112 -20.63 0.57 -1.12
CA CYS A 112 -20.01 1.83 -1.58
C CYS A 112 -19.85 1.91 -3.10
N GLY A 113 -20.05 0.80 -3.79
CA GLY A 113 -19.84 0.71 -5.24
C GLY A 113 -20.98 1.15 -6.14
#